data_c171b0e53f978e0d4eaffca7c452219a
#
_entry.id   c171b0e53f978e0d4eaffca7c452219a
#
_cell.length_a   1.000
_cell.length_b   1.000
_cell.length_c   1.000
_cell.angle_alpha   90.00
_cell.angle_beta   90.00
_cell.angle_gamma   90.00
#
_symmetry.space_group_name_H-M   'P 1'
#
loop_
_entity.id
_entity.type
_entity.pdbx_description
1 polymer ?
#
loop_
_entity_poly.entity_id
_entity_poly.type
_entity_poly.pdbx_seq_one_letter_code
_entity_poly.pdbx_strand_id
1 'polypeptide(L)'
;WASSFRAWEWYGYHLGEKMMTLGGNSLVRKRKIMTLKDVFDQVIMRNLKRSSADVTDDAMQAHYEAYMKYKPSALRGYASSLVILAKYIEKNNLPVIAPKAILTTGEILMPEYRETLERVFHCSVYDEYGAGDGGVNAHECTLKDGLHLSEERCIVEITDKDGNVLKDGEIGYVTTTDLGNYAFPFLRYQVGDMAYIKPDKCTCGRASRVLGQVIGRAGKLLYNKQGVPISPTMLPIMLYRNNDYHNEENCVIYNKIDKFQIRQDEQGDIRILLKLKDKQEDQKQFAYCVDNFTAHFVGSSVSLEFVDEIPTMPSGKEDYCVSEYNFN
;
A
#
# COMPACT_ATOMS: atom_id res chain seq x y z
N TRP A 1 -18.05 6.48 -5.86
CA TRP A 1 -17.35 7.70 -6.31
C TRP A 1 -17.77 8.95 -5.51
N ALA A 2 -19.07 9.15 -5.20
CA ALA A 2 -19.52 10.34 -4.47
C ALA A 2 -18.78 10.55 -3.14
N SER A 3 -18.61 9.49 -2.35
CA SER A 3 -17.85 9.54 -1.08
C SER A 3 -16.37 9.92 -1.29
N SER A 4 -15.74 9.40 -2.35
CA SER A 4 -14.37 9.77 -2.69
C SER A 4 -14.26 11.24 -3.11
N PHE A 5 -15.14 11.72 -3.97
CA PHE A 5 -15.14 13.15 -4.37
C PHE A 5 -15.34 14.06 -3.17
N ARG A 6 -16.28 13.74 -2.26
CA ARG A 6 -16.45 14.49 -1.01
C ARG A 6 -15.16 14.52 -0.17
N ALA A 7 -14.45 13.40 -0.06
CA ALA A 7 -13.19 13.35 0.68
C ALA A 7 -12.07 14.15 -0.02
N TRP A 8 -11.99 14.09 -1.34
CA TRP A 8 -10.99 14.83 -2.11
C TRP A 8 -11.18 16.35 -2.00
N GLU A 9 -12.42 16.82 -1.81
CA GLU A 9 -12.69 18.24 -1.51
C GLU A 9 -12.07 18.69 -0.19
N TRP A 10 -11.84 17.77 0.77
CA TRP A 10 -11.14 18.12 2.01
C TRP A 10 -9.69 18.58 1.75
N TYR A 11 -9.12 18.16 0.62
CA TYR A 11 -7.75 18.47 0.20
C TYR A 11 -7.69 19.58 -0.86
N GLY A 12 -8.84 20.20 -1.16
CA GLY A 12 -8.97 21.28 -2.15
C GLY A 12 -9.07 20.80 -3.60
N TYR A 13 -9.22 19.49 -3.86
CA TYR A 13 -9.52 18.99 -5.19
C TYR A 13 -11.04 18.96 -5.41
N HIS A 14 -11.50 19.60 -6.48
CA HIS A 14 -12.91 19.65 -6.84
C HIS A 14 -13.23 18.83 -8.08
N LEU A 15 -14.44 18.30 -8.13
CA LEU A 15 -14.93 17.55 -9.30
C LEU A 15 -14.78 18.40 -10.58
N GLY A 16 -14.19 17.79 -11.62
CA GLY A 16 -13.90 18.46 -12.88
C GLY A 16 -12.53 19.11 -12.97
N GLU A 17 -11.74 19.13 -11.91
CA GLU A 17 -10.32 19.46 -11.99
C GLU A 17 -9.53 18.29 -12.59
N LYS A 18 -8.31 18.57 -13.04
CA LYS A 18 -7.44 17.56 -13.65
C LYS A 18 -6.84 16.65 -12.59
N MET A 19 -6.98 15.35 -12.78
CA MET A 19 -6.30 14.33 -11.98
C MET A 19 -5.38 13.49 -12.87
N MET A 20 -4.21 13.13 -12.39
CA MET A 20 -3.41 12.09 -13.01
C MET A 20 -3.36 10.89 -12.08
N THR A 21 -3.73 9.71 -12.60
CA THR A 21 -3.70 8.45 -11.85
C THR A 21 -2.56 7.58 -12.37
N LEU A 22 -1.64 7.21 -11.47
CA LEU A 22 -0.53 6.30 -11.74
C LEU A 22 -0.72 5.02 -10.92
N GLY A 23 -0.88 3.87 -11.57
CA GLY A 23 -1.11 2.63 -10.84
C GLY A 23 -1.11 1.40 -11.72
N GLY A 24 -1.16 0.23 -11.07
CA GLY A 24 -1.22 -1.07 -11.72
C GLY A 24 -2.60 -1.39 -12.31
N ASN A 25 -2.79 -2.66 -12.68
CA ASN A 25 -3.97 -3.13 -13.42
C ASN A 25 -5.31 -2.93 -12.71
N SER A 26 -5.33 -2.80 -11.38
CA SER A 26 -6.56 -2.52 -10.62
C SER A 26 -7.02 -1.07 -10.75
N LEU A 27 -6.10 -0.12 -10.92
CA LEU A 27 -6.39 1.30 -11.12
C LEU A 27 -6.43 1.68 -12.61
N VAL A 28 -5.54 1.08 -13.41
CA VAL A 28 -5.34 1.42 -14.82
C VAL A 28 -5.28 0.14 -15.65
N ARG A 29 -6.30 -0.13 -16.43
CA ARG A 29 -6.30 -1.29 -17.34
C ARG A 29 -5.48 -1.00 -18.59
N LYS A 30 -4.44 -1.80 -18.85
CA LYS A 30 -3.75 -1.80 -20.16
C LYS A 30 -4.70 -2.34 -21.24
N ARG A 31 -5.13 -1.50 -22.15
CA ARG A 31 -5.87 -1.89 -23.34
C ARG A 31 -5.13 -1.42 -24.58
N LYS A 32 -5.09 -2.27 -25.63
CA LYS A 32 -4.51 -1.89 -26.93
C LYS A 32 -5.35 -0.85 -27.68
N ILE A 33 -6.65 -0.77 -27.39
CA ILE A 33 -7.60 0.13 -28.04
C ILE A 33 -8.28 0.97 -26.97
N MET A 34 -8.32 2.28 -27.18
CA MET A 34 -9.02 3.23 -26.33
C MET A 34 -10.54 3.03 -26.45
N THR A 35 -11.20 2.82 -25.34
CA THR A 35 -12.66 2.61 -25.29
C THR A 35 -13.39 3.92 -25.06
N LEU A 36 -14.72 3.96 -25.31
CA LEU A 36 -15.56 5.11 -24.97
C LEU A 36 -15.46 5.49 -23.49
N LYS A 37 -15.25 4.49 -22.60
CA LYS A 37 -15.03 4.74 -21.17
C LYS A 37 -13.70 5.43 -20.93
N ASP A 38 -12.63 5.05 -21.63
CA ASP A 38 -11.32 5.70 -21.49
C ASP A 38 -11.38 7.16 -21.96
N VAL A 39 -12.13 7.42 -23.05
CA VAL A 39 -12.40 8.79 -23.53
C VAL A 39 -13.21 9.56 -22.49
N PHE A 40 -14.28 8.98 -21.93
CA PHE A 40 -15.06 9.60 -20.87
C PHE A 40 -14.18 9.95 -19.65
N ASP A 41 -13.39 8.99 -19.15
CA ASP A 41 -12.50 9.19 -18.02
C ASP A 41 -11.47 10.31 -18.29
N GLN A 42 -10.89 10.33 -19.48
CA GLN A 42 -9.85 11.31 -19.82
C GLN A 42 -10.39 12.70 -20.15
N VAL A 43 -11.51 12.79 -20.87
CA VAL A 43 -12.06 14.07 -21.39
C VAL A 43 -13.07 14.66 -20.41
N ILE A 44 -14.06 13.87 -19.97
CA ILE A 44 -15.16 14.33 -19.12
C ILE A 44 -14.71 14.38 -17.66
N MET A 45 -14.18 13.28 -17.14
CA MET A 45 -13.69 13.19 -15.75
C MET A 45 -12.31 13.83 -15.58
N ARG A 46 -11.67 14.24 -16.67
CA ARG A 46 -10.34 14.87 -16.69
C ARG A 46 -9.30 14.10 -15.87
N ASN A 47 -9.36 12.76 -15.96
CA ASN A 47 -8.44 11.85 -15.27
C ASN A 47 -7.50 11.18 -16.27
N LEU A 48 -6.24 11.62 -16.32
CA LEU A 48 -5.19 11.02 -17.13
C LEU A 48 -4.66 9.77 -16.41
N LYS A 49 -5.04 8.58 -16.88
CA LYS A 49 -4.62 7.30 -16.30
C LYS A 49 -3.36 6.78 -17.00
N ARG A 50 -2.35 6.40 -16.21
CA ARG A 50 -1.09 5.82 -16.70
C ARG A 50 -0.73 4.57 -15.89
N SER A 51 -0.32 3.53 -16.61
CA SER A 51 0.10 2.28 -15.98
C SER A 51 1.50 2.39 -15.37
N SER A 52 1.65 1.98 -14.12
CA SER A 52 2.94 1.89 -13.41
C SER A 52 3.57 0.50 -13.48
N ALA A 53 3.14 -0.35 -14.41
CA ALA A 53 3.69 -1.70 -14.56
C ALA A 53 5.13 -1.73 -15.11
N ASP A 54 5.59 -0.63 -15.67
CA ASP A 54 6.94 -0.43 -16.16
C ASP A 54 7.61 0.66 -15.30
N VAL A 55 8.75 0.32 -14.71
CA VAL A 55 9.51 1.18 -13.79
C VAL A 55 10.88 1.57 -14.33
N THR A 56 11.10 1.38 -15.64
CA THR A 56 12.34 1.81 -16.33
C THR A 56 12.45 3.34 -16.34
N ASP A 57 13.68 3.84 -16.44
CA ASP A 57 13.94 5.29 -16.52
C ASP A 57 13.18 5.92 -17.71
N ASP A 58 13.06 5.23 -18.84
CA ASP A 58 12.28 5.70 -20.00
C ASP A 58 10.79 5.84 -19.68
N ALA A 59 10.23 4.87 -18.94
CA ALA A 59 8.84 4.93 -18.49
C ALA A 59 8.63 6.07 -17.51
N MET A 60 9.57 6.29 -16.57
CA MET A 60 9.51 7.41 -15.62
C MET A 60 9.62 8.75 -16.32
N GLN A 61 10.50 8.88 -17.31
CA GLN A 61 10.59 10.09 -18.16
C GLN A 61 9.26 10.36 -18.85
N ALA A 62 8.63 9.34 -19.46
CA ALA A 62 7.35 9.49 -20.13
C ALA A 62 6.21 9.84 -19.15
N HIS A 63 6.26 9.37 -17.89
CA HIS A 63 5.31 9.75 -16.84
C HIS A 63 5.53 11.20 -16.41
N TYR A 64 6.75 11.61 -16.21
CA TYR A 64 7.12 12.98 -15.88
C TYR A 64 6.68 13.98 -16.97
N GLU A 65 6.97 13.71 -18.23
CA GLU A 65 6.54 14.55 -19.37
C GLU A 65 5.02 14.68 -19.44
N ALA A 66 4.31 13.56 -19.23
CA ALA A 66 2.86 13.57 -19.18
C ALA A 66 2.33 14.42 -18.02
N TYR A 67 2.95 14.33 -16.83
CA TYR A 67 2.63 15.14 -15.67
C TYR A 67 2.85 16.62 -15.95
N MET A 68 4.00 17.01 -16.46
CA MET A 68 4.34 18.39 -16.76
C MET A 68 3.46 19.00 -17.86
N LYS A 69 3.11 18.21 -18.87
CA LYS A 69 2.21 18.63 -19.96
C LYS A 69 0.76 18.74 -19.47
N TYR A 70 0.31 17.77 -18.68
CA TYR A 70 -1.09 17.72 -18.23
C TYR A 70 -1.39 18.69 -17.09
N LYS A 71 -0.41 18.95 -16.21
CA LYS A 71 -0.52 19.83 -15.03
C LYS A 71 -1.72 19.47 -14.17
N PRO A 72 -1.73 18.27 -13.56
CA PRO A 72 -2.86 17.83 -12.75
C PRO A 72 -2.99 18.64 -11.46
N SER A 73 -4.22 18.90 -11.02
CA SER A 73 -4.51 19.48 -9.70
C SER A 73 -4.28 18.45 -8.58
N ALA A 74 -4.42 17.16 -8.88
CA ALA A 74 -4.10 16.08 -7.95
C ALA A 74 -3.41 14.90 -8.66
N LEU A 75 -2.47 14.26 -7.94
CA LEU A 75 -1.94 12.95 -8.31
C LEU A 75 -2.62 11.88 -7.46
N ARG A 76 -2.99 10.75 -8.08
CA ARG A 76 -3.53 9.59 -7.36
C ARG A 76 -2.83 8.32 -7.82
N GLY A 77 -2.54 7.40 -6.90
CA GLY A 77 -1.92 6.15 -7.31
C GLY A 77 -1.49 5.25 -6.17
N TYR A 78 -0.79 4.18 -6.52
CA TYR A 78 -0.11 3.37 -5.54
C TYR A 78 1.05 4.14 -4.92
N ALA A 79 1.20 4.03 -3.60
CA ALA A 79 2.25 4.75 -2.88
C ALA A 79 3.64 4.46 -3.47
N SER A 80 3.97 3.19 -3.72
CA SER A 80 5.23 2.78 -4.34
C SER A 80 5.44 3.38 -5.73
N SER A 81 4.42 3.37 -6.57
CA SER A 81 4.50 3.89 -7.94
C SER A 81 4.78 5.39 -7.98
N LEU A 82 4.13 6.14 -7.10
CA LEU A 82 4.32 7.58 -6.96
C LEU A 82 5.71 7.91 -6.41
N VAL A 83 6.21 7.11 -5.46
CA VAL A 83 7.56 7.27 -4.90
C VAL A 83 8.65 6.99 -5.93
N ILE A 84 8.47 5.97 -6.80
CA ILE A 84 9.43 5.71 -7.89
C ILE A 84 9.52 6.92 -8.83
N LEU A 85 8.37 7.50 -9.19
CA LEU A 85 8.36 8.73 -10.00
C LEU A 85 9.02 9.91 -9.25
N ALA A 86 8.73 10.08 -7.95
CA ALA A 86 9.33 11.13 -7.13
C ALA A 86 10.86 11.00 -7.07
N LYS A 87 11.37 9.80 -6.81
CA LYS A 87 12.82 9.52 -6.80
C LYS A 87 13.48 9.78 -8.16
N TYR A 88 12.81 9.43 -9.26
CA TYR A 88 13.29 9.74 -10.61
C TYR A 88 13.40 11.25 -10.83
N ILE A 89 12.39 12.02 -10.43
CA ILE A 89 12.38 13.49 -10.52
C ILE A 89 13.54 14.08 -9.70
N GLU A 90 13.72 13.63 -8.47
CA GLU A 90 14.76 14.10 -7.56
C GLU A 90 16.17 13.76 -8.08
N LYS A 91 16.39 12.50 -8.47
CA LYS A 91 17.69 12.03 -9.05
C LYS A 91 18.12 12.86 -10.26
N ASN A 92 17.17 13.28 -11.09
CA ASN A 92 17.46 14.03 -12.30
C ASN A 92 17.31 15.55 -12.13
N ASN A 93 17.10 16.06 -10.90
CA ASN A 93 16.89 17.47 -10.58
C ASN A 93 15.83 18.14 -11.48
N LEU A 94 14.72 17.44 -11.74
CA LEU A 94 13.66 17.90 -12.62
C LEU A 94 12.70 18.86 -11.90
N PRO A 95 12.25 19.94 -12.56
CA PRO A 95 11.28 20.87 -11.96
C PRO A 95 9.91 20.23 -11.76
N VAL A 96 9.19 20.68 -10.73
CA VAL A 96 7.86 20.19 -10.38
C VAL A 96 6.86 21.34 -10.34
N ILE A 97 5.65 21.09 -10.82
CA ILE A 97 4.48 21.96 -10.60
C ILE A 97 3.69 21.33 -9.46
N ALA A 98 3.71 21.96 -8.27
CA ALA A 98 3.04 21.39 -7.10
C ALA A 98 1.54 21.15 -7.36
N PRO A 99 1.04 19.91 -7.22
CA PRO A 99 -0.39 19.65 -7.20
C PRO A 99 -0.99 20.12 -5.87
N LYS A 100 -2.31 20.22 -5.78
CA LYS A 100 -2.99 20.55 -4.51
C LYS A 100 -2.81 19.43 -3.48
N ALA A 101 -2.83 18.18 -3.94
CA ALA A 101 -2.71 16.99 -3.10
C ALA A 101 -2.21 15.78 -3.88
N ILE A 102 -1.58 14.86 -3.15
CA ILE A 102 -1.33 13.49 -3.61
C ILE A 102 -2.24 12.55 -2.81
N LEU A 103 -2.86 11.58 -3.50
CA LEU A 103 -3.80 10.63 -2.95
C LEU A 103 -3.23 9.22 -3.15
N THR A 104 -2.83 8.57 -2.07
CA THR A 104 -2.31 7.19 -2.13
C THR A 104 -3.43 6.19 -1.89
N THR A 105 -3.37 5.03 -2.53
CA THR A 105 -4.37 3.97 -2.36
C THR A 105 -3.82 2.60 -2.75
N GLY A 106 -4.44 1.53 -2.26
CA GLY A 106 -4.18 0.16 -2.66
C GLY A 106 -2.91 -0.47 -2.08
N GLU A 107 -2.12 0.30 -1.39
CA GLU A 107 -0.92 -0.11 -0.66
C GLU A 107 -0.87 0.66 0.66
N ILE A 108 -0.13 0.17 1.64
CA ILE A 108 0.11 0.91 2.88
C ILE A 108 1.04 2.09 2.56
N LEU A 109 0.64 3.28 2.96
CA LEU A 109 1.48 4.47 2.87
C LEU A 109 2.49 4.49 4.01
N MET A 110 3.74 4.16 3.68
CA MET A 110 4.83 4.21 4.64
C MET A 110 5.20 5.67 4.99
N PRO A 111 5.63 5.96 6.24
CA PRO A 111 6.06 7.30 6.63
C PRO A 111 7.10 7.90 5.66
N GLU A 112 8.09 7.13 5.27
CA GLU A 112 9.17 7.53 4.37
C GLU A 112 8.67 7.81 2.94
N TYR A 113 7.64 7.09 2.52
CA TYR A 113 6.98 7.35 1.22
C TYR A 113 6.27 8.69 1.25
N ARG A 114 5.53 8.97 2.34
CA ARG A 114 4.88 10.25 2.55
C ARG A 114 5.88 11.39 2.53
N GLU A 115 6.97 11.29 3.31
CA GLU A 115 8.02 12.30 3.37
C GLU A 115 8.65 12.56 2.00
N THR A 116 8.98 11.50 1.26
CA THR A 116 9.55 11.62 -0.08
C THR A 116 8.60 12.33 -1.03
N LEU A 117 7.32 11.94 -1.03
CA LEU A 117 6.31 12.55 -1.90
C LEU A 117 6.07 14.02 -1.55
N GLU A 118 5.92 14.35 -0.25
CA GLU A 118 5.69 15.72 0.20
C GLU A 118 6.90 16.64 -0.10
N ARG A 119 8.11 16.12 0.08
CA ARG A 119 9.34 16.83 -0.23
C ARG A 119 9.51 17.11 -1.71
N VAL A 120 9.29 16.13 -2.57
CA VAL A 120 9.51 16.25 -4.01
C VAL A 120 8.39 17.06 -4.70
N PHE A 121 7.14 16.82 -4.36
CA PHE A 121 6.00 17.47 -5.01
C PHE A 121 5.54 18.76 -4.32
N HIS A 122 6.11 19.11 -3.16
CA HIS A 122 5.78 20.31 -2.39
C HIS A 122 4.28 20.45 -2.06
N CYS A 123 3.62 19.33 -1.76
CA CYS A 123 2.21 19.31 -1.40
C CYS A 123 1.94 18.20 -0.37
N SER A 124 0.78 18.26 0.29
CA SER A 124 0.38 17.22 1.25
C SER A 124 -0.04 15.92 0.57
N VAL A 125 0.32 14.79 1.22
CA VAL A 125 -0.10 13.44 0.84
C VAL A 125 -1.19 12.96 1.78
N TYR A 126 -2.24 12.35 1.24
CA TYR A 126 -3.37 11.78 1.97
C TYR A 126 -3.59 10.33 1.55
N ASP A 127 -3.83 9.48 2.53
CA ASP A 127 -4.04 8.06 2.30
C ASP A 127 -5.52 7.72 2.15
N GLU A 128 -5.80 6.70 1.32
CA GLU A 128 -7.13 6.18 1.06
C GLU A 128 -7.12 4.66 1.22
N TYR A 129 -8.03 4.14 1.99
CA TYR A 129 -8.31 2.72 2.05
C TYR A 129 -9.62 2.39 1.34
N GLY A 130 -9.60 1.36 0.53
CA GLY A 130 -10.78 0.88 -0.16
C GLY A 130 -10.73 -0.61 -0.47
N ALA A 131 -11.82 -1.31 -0.16
CA ALA A 131 -12.08 -2.68 -0.59
C ALA A 131 -13.29 -2.67 -1.52
N GLY A 132 -13.03 -2.83 -2.83
CA GLY A 132 -14.07 -2.69 -3.85
C GLY A 132 -15.15 -3.75 -3.80
N ASP A 133 -14.82 -4.95 -3.36
CA ASP A 133 -15.69 -6.10 -3.17
C ASP A 133 -16.56 -6.01 -1.91
N GLY A 134 -16.19 -5.18 -0.94
CA GLY A 134 -16.96 -4.98 0.29
C GLY A 134 -17.56 -3.58 0.43
N GLY A 135 -17.34 -2.70 -0.54
CA GLY A 135 -17.85 -1.33 -0.52
C GLY A 135 -17.14 -0.39 0.44
N VAL A 136 -16.11 -0.85 1.16
CA VAL A 136 -15.35 -0.01 2.10
C VAL A 136 -14.68 1.13 1.38
N ASN A 137 -14.81 2.32 1.95
CA ASN A 137 -14.14 3.52 1.49
C ASN A 137 -13.82 4.42 2.69
N ALA A 138 -12.55 4.68 2.93
CA ALA A 138 -12.09 5.49 4.03
C ALA A 138 -10.94 6.41 3.60
N HIS A 139 -10.87 7.59 4.18
CA HIS A 139 -9.97 8.65 3.76
C HIS A 139 -9.35 9.37 4.95
N GLU A 140 -8.08 9.67 4.90
CA GLU A 140 -7.49 10.61 5.86
C GLU A 140 -8.19 11.97 5.81
N CYS A 141 -8.16 12.71 6.90
CA CYS A 141 -8.47 14.13 6.91
C CYS A 141 -7.17 14.94 6.95
N THR A 142 -7.30 16.27 6.99
CA THR A 142 -6.14 17.17 7.04
C THR A 142 -5.27 17.01 8.29
N LEU A 143 -5.79 16.37 9.34
CA LEU A 143 -5.01 16.04 10.55
C LEU A 143 -4.19 14.76 10.39
N LYS A 144 -4.46 13.93 9.38
CA LYS A 144 -3.75 12.66 9.09
C LYS A 144 -3.72 11.70 10.28
N ASP A 145 -4.78 11.70 11.09
CA ASP A 145 -4.93 10.89 12.29
C ASP A 145 -5.87 9.70 12.07
N GLY A 146 -5.56 8.90 11.06
CA GLY A 146 -6.35 7.74 10.61
C GLY A 146 -7.36 8.09 9.51
N LEU A 147 -8.15 7.09 9.13
CA LEU A 147 -8.97 7.10 7.93
C LEU A 147 -10.46 7.20 8.30
N HIS A 148 -11.11 8.30 7.98
CA HIS A 148 -12.55 8.50 8.18
C HIS A 148 -13.37 7.57 7.30
N LEU A 149 -14.20 6.74 7.88
CA LEU A 149 -15.09 5.81 7.18
C LEU A 149 -16.21 6.57 6.46
N SER A 150 -16.55 6.11 5.26
CA SER A 150 -17.72 6.56 4.52
C SER A 150 -18.95 5.73 4.95
N GLU A 151 -19.48 6.02 6.15
CA GLU A 151 -20.52 5.21 6.81
C GLU A 151 -21.87 5.26 6.07
N GLU A 152 -22.09 6.26 5.25
CA GLU A 152 -23.25 6.32 4.33
C GLU A 152 -23.13 5.31 3.18
N ARG A 153 -21.94 4.78 2.93
CA ARG A 153 -21.67 3.82 1.84
C ARG A 153 -21.68 2.37 2.35
N CYS A 154 -21.14 2.13 3.53
CA CYS A 154 -21.02 0.79 4.11
C CYS A 154 -20.98 0.86 5.63
N ILE A 155 -21.45 -0.19 6.27
CA ILE A 155 -21.22 -0.43 7.70
C ILE A 155 -19.91 -1.21 7.82
N VAL A 156 -18.98 -0.72 8.62
CA VAL A 156 -17.71 -1.40 8.91
C VAL A 156 -17.68 -1.81 10.36
N GLU A 157 -17.42 -3.09 10.59
CA GLU A 157 -17.19 -3.71 11.88
C GLU A 157 -15.77 -4.26 11.93
N ILE A 158 -15.16 -4.28 13.09
CA ILE A 158 -13.93 -5.06 13.32
C ILE A 158 -14.34 -6.32 14.10
N THR A 159 -14.02 -7.48 13.55
CA THR A 159 -14.46 -8.75 14.10
C THR A 159 -13.31 -9.70 14.37
N ASP A 160 -13.53 -10.67 15.24
CA ASP A 160 -12.68 -11.86 15.34
C ASP A 160 -12.88 -12.80 14.13
N LYS A 161 -12.18 -13.93 14.13
CA LYS A 161 -12.30 -14.97 13.09
C LYS A 161 -13.71 -15.60 13.01
N ASP A 162 -14.43 -15.60 14.13
CA ASP A 162 -15.77 -16.20 14.25
C ASP A 162 -16.90 -15.19 13.95
N GLY A 163 -16.52 -13.94 13.66
CA GLY A 163 -17.45 -12.87 13.29
C GLY A 163 -18.02 -12.10 14.48
N ASN A 164 -17.51 -12.29 15.71
CA ASN A 164 -17.91 -11.47 16.85
C ASN A 164 -17.27 -10.09 16.76
N VAL A 165 -18.05 -9.05 17.05
CA VAL A 165 -17.56 -7.66 17.01
C VAL A 165 -16.61 -7.42 18.16
N LEU A 166 -15.44 -6.88 17.85
CA LEU A 166 -14.42 -6.48 18.81
C LEU A 166 -14.65 -5.04 19.30
N LYS A 167 -14.06 -4.69 20.44
CA LYS A 167 -14.10 -3.33 20.97
C LYS A 167 -13.21 -2.40 20.15
N ASP A 168 -13.55 -1.12 20.15
CA ASP A 168 -12.70 -0.10 19.56
C ASP A 168 -11.29 -0.15 20.18
N GLY A 169 -10.25 -0.08 19.34
CA GLY A 169 -8.86 -0.26 19.70
C GLY A 169 -8.32 -1.68 19.53
N GLU A 170 -9.19 -2.70 19.47
CA GLU A 170 -8.76 -4.09 19.23
C GLU A 170 -8.58 -4.34 17.74
N ILE A 171 -7.52 -5.06 17.39
CA ILE A 171 -7.19 -5.44 16.01
C ILE A 171 -7.98 -6.68 15.61
N GLY A 172 -8.64 -6.62 14.46
CA GLY A 172 -9.40 -7.75 13.92
C GLY A 172 -9.65 -7.61 12.43
N TYR A 173 -10.50 -8.50 11.91
CA TYR A 173 -10.89 -8.52 10.51
C TYR A 173 -11.80 -7.35 10.16
N VAL A 174 -11.51 -6.67 9.07
CA VAL A 174 -12.44 -5.70 8.50
C VAL A 174 -13.62 -6.44 7.90
N THR A 175 -14.77 -6.30 8.54
CA THR A 175 -16.03 -6.89 8.13
C THR A 175 -16.98 -5.80 7.70
N THR A 176 -17.57 -5.96 6.52
CA THR A 176 -18.35 -4.88 5.90
C THR A 176 -19.72 -5.34 5.44
N THR A 177 -20.70 -4.45 5.55
CA THR A 177 -22.00 -4.56 4.88
C THR A 177 -22.14 -3.43 3.88
N ASP A 178 -22.21 -3.76 2.58
CA ASP A 178 -22.35 -2.78 1.51
C ASP A 178 -23.82 -2.31 1.41
N LEU A 179 -24.05 -1.04 1.65
CA LEU A 179 -25.40 -0.44 1.63
C LEU A 179 -25.86 -0.04 0.21
N GLY A 180 -24.99 -0.11 -0.79
CA GLY A 180 -25.29 0.37 -2.13
C GLY A 180 -25.30 -0.70 -3.22
N ASN A 181 -24.95 -1.93 -2.92
CA ASN A 181 -24.87 -3.02 -3.90
C ASN A 181 -26.04 -3.98 -3.76
N TYR A 182 -27.21 -3.61 -4.31
CA TYR A 182 -28.42 -4.42 -4.26
C TYR A 182 -28.40 -5.63 -5.22
N ALA A 183 -27.58 -5.57 -6.27
CA ALA A 183 -27.49 -6.68 -7.25
C ALA A 183 -26.72 -7.88 -6.70
N PHE A 184 -25.73 -7.63 -5.85
CA PHE A 184 -24.95 -8.65 -5.16
C PHE A 184 -24.60 -8.14 -3.75
N PRO A 185 -25.52 -8.25 -2.79
CA PRO A 185 -25.34 -7.66 -1.47
C PRO A 185 -24.28 -8.41 -0.66
N PHE A 186 -23.26 -7.70 -0.22
CA PHE A 186 -22.31 -8.19 0.76
C PHE A 186 -22.81 -7.84 2.15
N LEU A 187 -23.21 -8.87 2.91
CA LEU A 187 -23.67 -8.73 4.29
C LEU A 187 -22.62 -9.33 5.23
N ARG A 188 -22.06 -8.50 6.11
CA ARG A 188 -21.00 -8.88 7.06
C ARG A 188 -19.88 -9.71 6.40
N TYR A 189 -19.42 -9.22 5.27
CA TYR A 189 -18.36 -9.84 4.47
C TYR A 189 -16.99 -9.47 5.01
N GLN A 190 -16.18 -10.45 5.40
CA GLN A 190 -14.79 -10.24 5.78
C GLN A 190 -13.95 -10.02 4.53
N VAL A 191 -13.46 -8.80 4.31
CA VAL A 191 -12.69 -8.43 3.11
C VAL A 191 -11.27 -9.03 3.08
N GLY A 192 -10.87 -9.62 4.20
CA GLY A 192 -9.57 -10.25 4.37
C GLY A 192 -8.44 -9.29 4.77
N ASP A 193 -8.77 -8.05 5.08
CA ASP A 193 -7.82 -7.09 5.67
C ASP A 193 -8.04 -7.00 7.18
N MET A 194 -6.99 -6.63 7.91
CA MET A 194 -7.04 -6.41 9.35
C MET A 194 -6.79 -4.94 9.68
N ALA A 195 -7.56 -4.43 10.63
CA ALA A 195 -7.48 -3.06 11.10
C ALA A 195 -8.07 -2.94 12.52
N TYR A 196 -8.17 -1.72 13.04
CA TYR A 196 -8.91 -1.40 14.25
C TYR A 196 -9.67 -0.08 14.08
N ILE A 197 -10.77 0.11 14.80
CA ILE A 197 -11.44 1.42 14.95
C ILE A 197 -10.75 2.18 16.09
N LYS A 198 -10.45 3.44 15.86
CA LYS A 198 -9.91 4.30 16.93
C LYS A 198 -10.97 4.54 18.01
N PRO A 199 -10.62 4.36 19.30
CA PRO A 199 -11.57 4.62 20.39
C PRO A 199 -11.91 6.10 20.50
N ASP A 200 -10.98 6.99 20.14
CA ASP A 200 -11.16 8.43 20.22
C ASP A 200 -11.62 9.02 18.89
N LYS A 201 -12.51 10.00 18.97
CA LYS A 201 -12.96 10.77 17.81
C LYS A 201 -11.85 11.70 17.31
N CYS A 202 -11.72 11.80 15.98
CA CYS A 202 -10.82 12.79 15.39
C CYS A 202 -11.28 14.22 15.71
N THR A 203 -10.35 15.07 16.07
CA THR A 203 -10.61 16.50 16.40
C THR A 203 -10.87 17.38 15.18
N CYS A 204 -10.87 16.82 13.96
CA CYS A 204 -11.16 17.57 12.73
C CYS A 204 -12.63 18.01 12.58
N GLY A 205 -13.51 17.63 13.51
CA GLY A 205 -14.93 17.97 13.52
C GLY A 205 -15.84 17.07 12.68
N ARG A 206 -15.30 16.05 11.99
CA ARG A 206 -16.10 15.05 11.27
C ARG A 206 -16.66 14.01 12.23
N ALA A 207 -17.91 13.62 12.04
CA ALA A 207 -18.62 12.71 12.94
C ALA A 207 -18.36 11.23 12.68
N SER A 208 -17.88 10.86 11.48
CA SER A 208 -17.64 9.47 11.11
C SER A 208 -16.56 8.82 11.97
N ARG A 209 -16.71 7.52 12.23
CA ARG A 209 -15.68 6.74 12.91
C ARG A 209 -14.39 6.71 12.09
N VAL A 210 -13.29 6.53 12.80
CA VAL A 210 -11.95 6.53 12.21
C VAL A 210 -11.37 5.13 12.28
N LEU A 211 -11.05 4.58 11.13
CA LEU A 211 -10.20 3.41 11.03
C LEU A 211 -8.77 3.85 11.36
N GLY A 212 -8.11 3.16 12.28
CA GLY A 212 -6.76 3.52 12.71
C GLY A 212 -5.74 3.25 11.61
N GLN A 213 -5.10 2.11 11.67
CA GLN A 213 -4.19 1.65 10.63
C GLN A 213 -4.74 0.38 9.99
N VAL A 214 -4.69 0.28 8.67
CA VAL A 214 -4.84 -0.99 7.97
C VAL A 214 -3.51 -1.72 8.05
N ILE A 215 -3.50 -2.85 8.76
CA ILE A 215 -2.28 -3.59 9.09
C ILE A 215 -1.87 -4.47 7.91
N GLY A 216 -2.84 -4.95 7.12
CA GLY A 216 -2.62 -5.77 5.94
C GLY A 216 -3.63 -6.91 5.83
N ARG A 217 -3.35 -7.87 4.95
CA ARG A 217 -4.24 -9.00 4.70
C ARG A 217 -4.09 -10.09 5.76
N ALA A 218 -5.21 -10.53 6.32
CA ALA A 218 -5.27 -11.47 7.42
C ALA A 218 -4.49 -12.78 7.19
N GLY A 219 -4.61 -13.42 6.05
CA GLY A 219 -3.89 -14.66 5.74
C GLY A 219 -2.40 -14.50 5.44
N LYS A 220 -1.86 -13.30 5.62
CA LYS A 220 -0.46 -12.97 5.28
C LYS A 220 0.23 -12.17 6.38
N LEU A 221 -0.37 -12.06 7.56
CA LEU A 221 0.30 -11.43 8.69
C LEU A 221 1.29 -12.39 9.34
N LEU A 222 2.45 -11.86 9.63
CA LEU A 222 3.40 -12.48 10.54
C LEU A 222 3.21 -11.85 11.92
N TYR A 223 3.56 -12.55 12.96
CA TYR A 223 3.48 -12.04 14.34
C TYR A 223 4.83 -12.21 15.02
N ASN A 224 5.23 -11.25 15.84
CA ASN A 224 6.28 -11.52 16.80
C ASN A 224 5.73 -12.35 17.98
N LYS A 225 6.61 -12.88 18.83
CA LYS A 225 6.17 -13.72 19.99
C LYS A 225 5.46 -12.93 21.09
N GLN A 226 5.34 -11.60 20.95
CA GLN A 226 4.54 -10.72 21.81
C GLN A 226 3.13 -10.48 21.26
N GLY A 227 2.78 -11.07 20.10
CA GLY A 227 1.48 -10.92 19.46
C GLY A 227 1.34 -9.66 18.62
N VAL A 228 2.42 -8.92 18.39
CA VAL A 228 2.37 -7.75 17.52
C VAL A 228 2.36 -8.18 16.05
N PRO A 229 1.34 -7.82 15.27
CA PRO A 229 1.29 -8.16 13.87
C PRO A 229 2.29 -7.34 13.06
N ILE A 230 2.93 -8.01 12.09
CA ILE A 230 3.88 -7.40 11.16
C ILE A 230 3.31 -7.52 9.77
N SER A 231 3.08 -6.36 9.14
CA SER A 231 2.55 -6.33 7.78
C SER A 231 3.54 -6.92 6.79
N PRO A 232 3.10 -7.78 5.85
CA PRO A 232 3.93 -8.26 4.75
C PRO A 232 4.56 -7.15 3.91
N THR A 233 3.96 -5.97 3.86
CA THR A 233 4.50 -4.82 3.13
C THR A 233 5.76 -4.24 3.78
N MET A 234 6.00 -4.53 5.06
CA MET A 234 7.24 -4.17 5.75
C MET A 234 8.41 -5.08 5.37
N LEU A 235 8.14 -6.32 4.95
CA LEU A 235 9.17 -7.31 4.71
C LEU A 235 10.20 -6.89 3.64
N PRO A 236 9.80 -6.31 2.49
CA PRO A 236 10.76 -5.80 1.52
C PRO A 236 11.68 -4.72 2.10
N ILE A 237 11.17 -3.89 3.01
CA ILE A 237 11.95 -2.80 3.63
C ILE A 237 13.03 -3.38 4.54
N MET A 238 12.70 -4.44 5.29
CA MET A 238 13.66 -5.14 6.16
C MET A 238 14.79 -5.82 5.39
N LEU A 239 14.66 -5.99 4.07
CA LEU A 239 15.72 -6.50 3.19
C LEU A 239 16.69 -5.41 2.72
N TYR A 240 16.49 -4.14 3.09
CA TYR A 240 17.48 -3.08 2.90
C TYR A 240 18.34 -2.95 4.15
N ARG A 241 19.63 -2.69 3.97
CA ARG A 241 20.54 -2.48 5.10
C ARG A 241 20.06 -1.31 5.97
N ASN A 242 19.99 -1.52 7.28
CA ASN A 242 19.44 -0.56 8.26
C ASN A 242 17.99 -0.11 7.96
N ASN A 243 17.21 -0.93 7.25
CA ASN A 243 15.88 -0.57 6.75
C ASN A 243 15.87 0.73 5.90
N ASP A 244 17.03 1.11 5.37
CA ASP A 244 17.20 2.35 4.61
C ASP A 244 17.27 2.08 3.11
N TYR A 245 16.12 2.23 2.46
CA TYR A 245 15.96 2.11 1.01
C TYR A 245 16.26 3.42 0.26
N HIS A 246 16.65 4.50 0.97
CA HIS A 246 17.09 5.76 0.36
C HIS A 246 18.59 5.77 0.04
N ASN A 247 19.36 4.90 0.68
CA ASN A 247 20.78 4.80 0.46
C ASN A 247 21.06 4.04 -0.85
N GLU A 248 21.80 4.64 -1.76
CA GLU A 248 22.11 4.06 -3.07
C GLU A 248 22.87 2.72 -2.96
N GLU A 249 23.81 2.60 -2.02
CA GLU A 249 24.55 1.34 -1.79
C GLU A 249 23.61 0.22 -1.33
N ASN A 250 22.65 0.53 -0.45
CA ASN A 250 21.64 -0.42 0.02
C ASN A 250 20.73 -0.87 -1.12
N CYS A 251 20.36 0.05 -2.02
CA CYS A 251 19.58 -0.28 -3.22
C CYS A 251 20.37 -1.20 -4.17
N VAL A 252 21.67 -0.96 -4.34
CA VAL A 252 22.54 -1.84 -5.15
C VAL A 252 22.56 -3.25 -4.60
N ILE A 253 22.69 -3.41 -3.27
CA ILE A 253 22.67 -4.73 -2.62
C ILE A 253 21.29 -5.39 -2.76
N TYR A 254 20.21 -4.67 -2.47
CA TYR A 254 18.84 -5.17 -2.61
C TYR A 254 18.53 -5.63 -4.04
N ASN A 255 18.99 -4.89 -5.05
CA ASN A 255 18.77 -5.20 -6.46
C ASN A 255 19.45 -6.49 -6.94
N LYS A 256 20.34 -7.08 -6.14
CA LYS A 256 20.94 -8.40 -6.40
C LYS A 256 19.99 -9.56 -6.04
N ILE A 257 18.94 -9.28 -5.26
CA ILE A 257 17.89 -10.25 -4.94
C ILE A 257 16.99 -10.40 -6.18
N ASP A 258 16.81 -11.64 -6.64
CA ASP A 258 15.84 -12.00 -7.67
C ASP A 258 14.45 -12.17 -7.06
N LYS A 259 14.37 -13.02 -6.01
CA LYS A 259 13.15 -13.30 -5.27
C LYS A 259 13.45 -13.49 -3.81
N PHE A 260 12.44 -13.27 -2.97
CA PHE A 260 12.52 -13.59 -1.56
C PHE A 260 11.23 -14.22 -1.06
N GLN A 261 11.32 -14.99 0.02
CA GLN A 261 10.16 -15.47 0.77
C GLN A 261 10.49 -15.48 2.25
N ILE A 262 9.58 -14.96 3.05
CA ILE A 262 9.67 -14.98 4.51
C ILE A 262 8.70 -16.05 5.01
N ARG A 263 9.23 -16.99 5.79
CA ARG A 263 8.45 -18.06 6.40
C ARG A 263 8.47 -17.94 7.90
N GLN A 264 7.31 -18.03 8.49
CA GLN A 264 7.14 -18.17 9.94
C GLN A 264 6.60 -19.56 10.24
N ASP A 265 7.33 -20.32 11.04
CA ASP A 265 6.92 -21.67 11.44
C ASP A 265 5.91 -21.66 12.60
N GLU A 266 5.44 -22.84 12.99
CA GLU A 266 4.48 -23.02 14.09
C GLU A 266 4.98 -22.50 15.45
N GLN A 267 6.29 -22.43 15.66
CA GLN A 267 6.93 -21.89 16.85
C GLN A 267 7.07 -20.36 16.83
N GLY A 268 6.75 -19.73 15.69
CA GLY A 268 6.89 -18.30 15.47
C GLY A 268 8.31 -17.86 15.06
N ASP A 269 9.18 -18.80 14.72
CA ASP A 269 10.53 -18.50 14.26
C ASP A 269 10.55 -18.17 12.76
N ILE A 270 11.50 -17.33 12.33
CA ILE A 270 11.52 -16.73 11.00
C ILE A 270 12.62 -17.32 10.14
N ARG A 271 12.27 -17.74 8.94
CA ARG A 271 13.23 -18.08 7.87
C ARG A 271 13.12 -17.07 6.72
N ILE A 272 14.23 -16.43 6.41
CA ILE A 272 14.39 -15.53 5.26
C ILE A 272 14.99 -16.37 4.13
N LEU A 273 14.22 -16.61 3.07
CA LEU A 273 14.70 -17.29 1.88
C LEU A 273 15.02 -16.25 0.81
N LEU A 274 16.27 -16.22 0.33
CA LEU A 274 16.71 -15.34 -0.75
C LEU A 274 17.16 -16.15 -1.96
N LYS A 275 16.64 -15.80 -3.12
CA LYS A 275 17.16 -16.20 -4.41
C LYS A 275 17.90 -15.02 -5.02
N LEU A 276 19.18 -15.18 -5.31
CA LEU A 276 20.00 -14.15 -5.92
C LEU A 276 19.94 -14.22 -7.45
N LYS A 277 20.09 -13.08 -8.12
CA LYS A 277 20.18 -12.99 -9.59
C LYS A 277 21.44 -13.68 -10.12
N ASP A 278 22.56 -13.52 -9.41
CA ASP A 278 23.80 -14.21 -9.69
C ASP A 278 24.17 -15.08 -8.50
N LYS A 279 24.36 -16.39 -8.75
CA LYS A 279 24.77 -17.37 -7.72
C LYS A 279 26.19 -17.16 -7.19
N GLN A 280 27.02 -16.38 -7.88
CA GLN A 280 28.40 -16.08 -7.48
C GLN A 280 28.50 -14.86 -6.53
N GLU A 281 27.36 -14.18 -6.26
CA GLU A 281 27.33 -13.04 -5.34
C GLU A 281 27.78 -13.43 -3.93
N ASP A 282 28.53 -12.55 -3.28
CA ASP A 282 28.94 -12.75 -1.90
C ASP A 282 27.72 -12.70 -0.96
N GLN A 283 27.36 -13.88 -0.45
CA GLN A 283 26.21 -14.05 0.43
C GLN A 283 26.38 -13.31 1.77
N LYS A 284 27.62 -13.06 2.21
CA LYS A 284 27.91 -12.38 3.48
C LYS A 284 27.37 -10.93 3.49
N GLN A 285 27.26 -10.30 2.33
CA GLN A 285 26.72 -8.94 2.22
C GLN A 285 25.26 -8.82 2.69
N PHE A 286 24.52 -9.94 2.80
CA PHE A 286 23.12 -9.97 3.23
C PHE A 286 22.93 -10.34 4.72
N ALA A 287 24.02 -10.53 5.49
CA ALA A 287 23.93 -10.94 6.89
C ALA A 287 23.11 -9.96 7.75
N TYR A 288 23.09 -8.69 7.41
CA TYR A 288 22.30 -7.65 8.08
C TYR A 288 20.78 -7.93 8.05
N CYS A 289 20.28 -8.75 7.11
CA CYS A 289 18.87 -9.13 7.08
C CYS A 289 18.44 -9.81 8.38
N VAL A 290 19.31 -10.64 8.95
CA VAL A 290 19.04 -11.32 10.23
C VAL A 290 18.83 -10.29 11.35
N ASP A 291 19.69 -9.28 11.43
CA ASP A 291 19.60 -8.23 12.45
C ASP A 291 18.34 -7.39 12.28
N ASN A 292 18.04 -6.99 11.05
CA ASN A 292 16.84 -6.20 10.73
C ASN A 292 15.56 -6.97 11.11
N PHE A 293 15.46 -8.25 10.74
CA PHE A 293 14.29 -9.04 11.08
C PHE A 293 14.20 -9.34 12.58
N THR A 294 15.32 -9.62 13.26
CA THR A 294 15.35 -9.85 14.70
C THR A 294 14.83 -8.64 15.48
N ALA A 295 15.14 -7.43 15.04
CA ALA A 295 14.67 -6.19 15.67
C ALA A 295 13.13 -6.06 15.65
N HIS A 296 12.46 -6.61 14.63
CA HIS A 296 11.00 -6.54 14.49
C HIS A 296 10.31 -7.79 15.04
N PHE A 297 10.90 -8.97 14.87
CA PHE A 297 10.36 -10.24 15.35
C PHE A 297 10.90 -10.59 16.74
N VAL A 298 10.60 -9.72 17.69
CA VAL A 298 11.06 -9.88 19.09
C VAL A 298 10.64 -11.21 19.67
N GLY A 299 11.62 -11.95 20.19
CA GLY A 299 11.46 -13.28 20.78
C GLY A 299 11.53 -14.45 19.80
N SER A 300 11.57 -14.19 18.48
CA SER A 300 11.73 -15.21 17.46
C SER A 300 13.20 -15.44 17.11
N SER A 301 13.57 -16.69 16.79
CA SER A 301 14.82 -16.96 16.09
C SER A 301 14.68 -16.57 14.64
N VAL A 302 15.72 -15.94 14.08
CA VAL A 302 15.74 -15.54 12.68
C VAL A 302 16.91 -16.22 11.97
N SER A 303 16.64 -16.83 10.83
CA SER A 303 17.65 -17.46 9.98
C SER A 303 17.57 -16.96 8.54
N LEU A 304 18.71 -16.93 7.85
CA LEU A 304 18.84 -16.54 6.45
C LEU A 304 19.34 -17.74 5.64
N GLU A 305 18.64 -18.07 4.57
CA GLU A 305 18.96 -19.19 3.68
C GLU A 305 18.95 -18.71 2.23
N PHE A 306 19.94 -19.14 1.45
CA PHE A 306 20.01 -18.89 0.01
C PHE A 306 19.51 -20.11 -0.75
N VAL A 307 18.58 -19.90 -1.65
CA VAL A 307 17.89 -20.98 -2.37
C VAL A 307 17.98 -20.77 -3.88
N ASP A 308 17.98 -21.86 -4.61
CA ASP A 308 17.95 -21.84 -6.09
C ASP A 308 16.57 -21.50 -6.65
N GLU A 309 15.51 -21.88 -5.93
CA GLU A 309 14.14 -21.65 -6.35
C GLU A 309 13.25 -21.31 -5.16
N ILE A 310 12.32 -20.37 -5.38
CA ILE A 310 11.21 -20.06 -4.46
C ILE A 310 9.93 -20.51 -5.17
N PRO A 311 9.15 -21.43 -4.56
CA PRO A 311 7.91 -21.92 -5.14
C PRO A 311 6.93 -20.78 -5.43
N THR A 312 6.32 -20.83 -6.60
CA THR A 312 5.20 -19.96 -6.96
C THR A 312 3.87 -20.66 -6.67
N MET A 313 2.84 -19.88 -6.34
CA MET A 313 1.49 -20.43 -6.16
C MET A 313 0.95 -21.00 -7.49
N PRO A 314 0.00 -21.97 -7.46
CA PRO A 314 -0.66 -22.48 -8.65
C PRO A 314 -1.31 -21.38 -9.52
N SER A 315 -1.65 -20.23 -8.92
CA SER A 315 -2.17 -19.05 -9.61
C SER A 315 -1.12 -18.25 -10.39
N GLY A 316 0.17 -18.65 -10.33
CA GLY A 316 1.31 -17.90 -10.89
C GLY A 316 1.71 -16.65 -10.08
N LYS A 317 1.03 -16.38 -8.96
CA LYS A 317 1.41 -15.28 -8.05
C LYS A 317 2.56 -15.72 -7.14
N GLU A 318 3.47 -14.80 -6.88
CA GLU A 318 4.52 -15.00 -5.88
C GLU A 318 3.91 -14.83 -4.49
N ASP A 319 4.17 -15.81 -3.62
CA ASP A 319 3.83 -15.71 -2.21
C ASP A 319 5.12 -15.46 -1.42
N TYR A 320 5.41 -14.19 -1.15
CA TYR A 320 6.62 -13.78 -0.45
C TYR A 320 6.48 -13.82 1.08
N CYS A 321 5.30 -14.25 1.59
CA CYS A 321 5.02 -14.30 3.02
C CYS A 321 4.15 -15.52 3.33
N VAL A 322 4.70 -16.47 4.11
CA VAL A 322 4.02 -17.70 4.54
C VAL A 322 4.14 -17.82 6.05
N SER A 323 3.02 -17.95 6.75
CA SER A 323 3.00 -18.19 8.19
C SER A 323 2.19 -19.44 8.52
N GLU A 324 2.76 -20.29 9.35
CA GLU A 324 2.11 -21.43 10.01
C GLU A 324 1.85 -21.13 11.51
N TYR A 325 2.31 -19.96 11.97
CA TYR A 325 2.19 -19.52 13.35
C TYR A 325 0.77 -19.01 13.64
N ASN A 326 0.13 -19.65 14.63
CA ASN A 326 -1.14 -19.20 15.17
C ASN A 326 -0.88 -18.53 16.51
N PHE A 327 -0.92 -17.21 16.52
CA PHE A 327 -0.97 -16.47 17.77
C PHE A 327 -2.40 -16.51 18.29
N ASN A 328 -2.64 -17.35 19.33
CA ASN A 328 -3.92 -17.48 20.05
C ASN A 328 -3.93 -16.58 21.27
#